data_2372b59a070f419b88c2e40ea51e2fe6
#
_entry.id   2372b59a070f419b88c2e40ea51e2fe6
#
_cell.length_a   1.000
_cell.length_b   1.000
_cell.length_c   1.000
_cell.angle_alpha   90.00
_cell.angle_beta   90.00
_cell.angle_gamma   90.00
#
_symmetry.space_group_name_H-M   'P 1'
#
loop_
_entity.id
_entity.type
_entity.pdbx_description
1 polymer ?
#
loop_
_entity_poly.entity_id
_entity_poly.type
_entity_poly.pdbx_seq_one_letter_code
_entity_poly.pdbx_strand_id
1 'polypeptide(L)'
;MATTRHLLDVADFSAPEVASMLDLAEVPIETLGRPLAGQGAALIFEKPSARTRHSMEMAVVQLGGHPVFTRGEEIGFDTREPVEDVA
;
A
#
# COMPACT_ATOMS: atom_id res chain seq x y z
N MET A 1 18.13 11.10 7.19
CA MET A 1 16.72 10.68 7.07
C MET A 1 16.42 10.35 5.61
N ALA A 2 15.79 9.24 5.40
CA ALA A 2 15.45 8.82 4.03
C ALA A 2 14.37 9.73 3.43
N THR A 3 14.52 10.05 2.15
CA THR A 3 13.51 10.80 1.42
C THR A 3 12.31 9.90 1.13
N THR A 4 11.11 10.42 1.38
CA THR A 4 9.90 9.70 1.07
C THR A 4 9.72 9.61 -0.45
N ARG A 5 9.43 8.42 -0.94
CA ARG A 5 9.14 8.20 -2.35
C ARG A 5 7.74 7.66 -2.49
N HIS A 6 7.03 8.19 -3.47
CA HIS A 6 5.65 7.77 -3.74
C HIS A 6 5.59 6.96 -5.03
N LEU A 7 4.75 5.93 -5.03
CA LEU A 7 4.47 5.16 -6.24
C LEU A 7 3.10 5.56 -6.76
N LEU A 8 3.07 6.55 -7.64
CA LEU A 8 1.83 7.01 -8.26
C LEU A 8 1.66 6.40 -9.65
N ASP A 9 2.77 6.04 -10.28
CA ASP A 9 2.80 5.42 -11.59
C ASP A 9 4.05 4.55 -11.64
N VAL A 10 4.03 3.50 -12.45
CA VAL A 10 5.21 2.66 -12.64
C VAL A 10 6.39 3.49 -13.14
N ALA A 11 6.13 4.53 -13.93
CA ALA A 11 7.17 5.40 -14.44
C ALA A 11 7.92 6.20 -13.36
N ASP A 12 7.42 6.22 -12.13
CA ASP A 12 8.11 6.88 -11.01
C ASP A 12 9.37 6.14 -10.59
N PHE A 13 9.54 4.92 -11.09
CA PHE A 13 10.70 4.08 -10.76
C PHE A 13 11.45 3.68 -12.01
N SER A 14 12.76 3.55 -11.88
CA SER A 14 13.60 3.09 -12.97
C SER A 14 13.37 1.59 -13.22
N ALA A 15 13.79 1.11 -14.39
CA ALA A 15 13.68 -0.31 -14.70
C ALA A 15 14.44 -1.20 -13.69
N PRO A 16 15.66 -0.86 -13.26
CA PRO A 16 16.32 -1.64 -12.21
C PRO A 16 15.56 -1.64 -10.89
N GLU A 17 14.92 -0.53 -10.53
CA GLU A 17 14.12 -0.48 -9.30
C GLU A 17 12.90 -1.38 -9.38
N VAL A 18 12.21 -1.39 -10.53
CA VAL A 18 11.06 -2.27 -10.73
C VAL A 18 11.49 -3.73 -10.68
N ALA A 19 12.63 -4.06 -11.30
CA ALA A 19 13.16 -5.41 -11.26
C ALA A 19 13.46 -5.84 -9.82
N SER A 20 14.00 -4.94 -8.99
CA SER A 20 14.26 -5.25 -7.59
C SER A 20 12.96 -5.52 -6.82
N MET A 21 11.89 -4.78 -7.12
CA MET A 21 10.58 -5.02 -6.51
C MET A 21 10.04 -6.39 -6.87
N LEU A 22 10.19 -6.80 -8.12
CA LEU A 22 9.73 -8.11 -8.57
C LEU A 22 10.53 -9.22 -7.92
N ASP A 23 11.83 -9.03 -7.75
CA ASP A 23 12.67 -9.99 -7.04
C ASP A 23 12.23 -10.15 -5.59
N LEU A 24 11.92 -9.03 -4.93
CA LEU A 24 11.41 -9.07 -3.55
C LEU A 24 10.08 -9.81 -3.45
N ALA A 25 9.25 -9.70 -4.48
CA ALA A 25 7.95 -10.38 -4.48
C ALA A 25 8.09 -11.89 -4.49
N GLU A 26 9.22 -12.42 -4.95
CA GLU A 26 9.47 -13.86 -5.00
C GLU A 26 10.13 -14.42 -3.74
N VAL A 27 10.62 -13.54 -2.87
CA VAL A 27 11.27 -13.95 -1.62
C VAL A 27 10.21 -14.34 -0.61
N PRO A 28 10.41 -15.43 0.18
CA PRO A 28 9.46 -15.76 1.24
C PRO A 28 9.31 -14.60 2.21
N ILE A 29 8.05 -14.28 2.53
CA ILE A 29 7.76 -13.07 3.31
C ILE A 29 8.41 -13.09 4.69
N GLU A 30 8.58 -14.28 5.29
CA GLU A 30 9.20 -14.41 6.61
C GLU A 30 10.66 -13.94 6.62
N THR A 31 11.30 -13.89 5.45
CA THR A 31 12.70 -13.46 5.38
C THR A 31 12.84 -11.95 5.30
N LEU A 32 11.73 -11.23 5.12
CA LEU A 32 11.75 -9.77 5.01
C LEU A 32 11.76 -9.06 6.35
N GLY A 33 11.55 -9.80 7.44
CA GLY A 33 11.47 -9.18 8.74
C GLY A 33 10.14 -8.47 8.95
N ARG A 34 10.15 -7.40 9.71
CA ARG A 34 8.95 -6.63 10.03
C ARG A 34 9.16 -5.15 9.68
N PRO A 35 9.29 -4.82 8.41
CA PRO A 35 9.59 -3.44 8.01
C PRO A 35 8.50 -2.43 8.38
N LEU A 36 7.26 -2.89 8.62
CA LEU A 36 6.15 -2.01 9.00
C LEU A 36 5.86 -2.02 10.51
N ALA A 37 6.77 -2.59 11.30
CA ALA A 37 6.56 -2.67 12.75
C ALA A 37 6.28 -1.29 13.33
N GLY A 38 5.20 -1.20 14.12
CA GLY A 38 4.80 0.05 14.75
C GLY A 38 4.12 1.05 13.83
N GLN A 39 3.81 0.67 12.58
CA GLN A 39 3.20 1.57 11.63
C GLN A 39 1.83 1.10 11.19
N GLY A 40 0.97 2.07 10.84
CA GLY A 40 -0.32 1.80 10.25
C GLY A 40 -0.27 1.99 8.75
N ALA A 41 -1.07 1.21 8.02
CA ALA A 41 -1.21 1.35 6.59
C ALA A 41 -2.68 1.51 6.24
N ALA A 42 -3.03 2.62 5.61
CA ALA A 42 -4.41 2.87 5.20
C ALA A 42 -4.67 2.19 3.85
N LEU A 43 -5.72 1.38 3.79
CA LEU A 43 -6.14 0.70 2.58
C LEU A 43 -7.46 1.31 2.14
N ILE A 44 -7.44 2.07 1.05
CA ILE A 44 -8.59 2.84 0.60
C ILE A 44 -9.13 2.23 -0.69
N PHE A 45 -10.39 1.82 -0.67
CA PHE A 45 -11.03 1.21 -1.83
C PHE A 45 -12.32 1.93 -2.17
N GLU A 46 -12.49 2.30 -3.43
CA GLU A 46 -13.73 2.92 -3.89
C GLU A 46 -14.82 1.87 -4.10
N LYS A 47 -14.45 0.67 -4.51
CA LYS A 47 -15.38 -0.40 -4.80
C LYS A 47 -15.06 -1.61 -3.94
N PRO A 48 -16.07 -2.40 -3.58
CA PRO A 48 -15.83 -3.64 -2.85
C PRO A 48 -14.94 -4.56 -3.68
N SER A 49 -13.89 -5.06 -3.07
CA SER A 49 -13.00 -6.02 -3.69
C SER A 49 -12.39 -6.87 -2.58
N ALA A 50 -13.18 -7.83 -2.11
CA ALA A 50 -12.81 -8.61 -0.94
C ALA A 50 -11.45 -9.32 -1.10
N ARG A 51 -11.22 -9.89 -2.29
CA ARG A 51 -9.98 -10.62 -2.53
C ARG A 51 -8.75 -9.70 -2.43
N THR A 52 -8.78 -8.57 -3.11
CA THR A 52 -7.66 -7.63 -3.09
C THR A 52 -7.48 -7.04 -1.70
N ARG A 53 -8.59 -6.67 -1.05
CA ARG A 53 -8.54 -6.12 0.30
C ARG A 53 -7.91 -7.10 1.28
N HIS A 54 -8.35 -8.36 1.25
CA HIS A 54 -7.82 -9.36 2.17
C HIS A 54 -6.34 -9.63 1.92
N SER A 55 -5.92 -9.68 0.65
CA SER A 55 -4.51 -9.87 0.32
C SER A 55 -3.66 -8.73 0.85
N MET A 56 -4.12 -7.50 0.68
CA MET A 56 -3.38 -6.33 1.16
C MET A 56 -3.33 -6.27 2.67
N GLU A 57 -4.45 -6.56 3.34
CA GLU A 57 -4.48 -6.60 4.80
C GLU A 57 -3.49 -7.62 5.34
N MET A 58 -3.49 -8.82 4.76
CA MET A 58 -2.57 -9.87 5.20
C MET A 58 -1.12 -9.48 4.97
N ALA A 59 -0.84 -8.84 3.84
CA ALA A 59 0.52 -8.39 3.55
C ALA A 59 1.02 -7.41 4.61
N VAL A 60 0.17 -6.44 4.98
CA VAL A 60 0.52 -5.45 6.01
C VAL A 60 0.78 -6.13 7.35
N VAL A 61 -0.09 -7.05 7.75
CA VAL A 61 0.05 -7.79 9.01
C VAL A 61 1.33 -8.62 9.01
N GLN A 62 1.59 -9.32 7.92
CA GLN A 62 2.78 -10.17 7.82
C GLN A 62 4.08 -9.37 7.87
N LEU A 63 4.05 -8.12 7.44
CA LEU A 63 5.20 -7.23 7.52
C LEU A 63 5.27 -6.46 8.84
N GLY A 64 4.38 -6.77 9.78
CA GLY A 64 4.41 -6.22 11.13
C GLY A 64 3.57 -4.97 11.35
N GLY A 65 2.86 -4.50 10.32
CA GLY A 65 2.06 -3.30 10.41
C GLY A 65 0.63 -3.56 10.85
N HIS A 66 -0.13 -2.48 10.96
CA HIS A 66 -1.55 -2.53 11.28
C HIS A 66 -2.35 -1.98 10.08
N PRO A 67 -3.17 -2.81 9.43
CA PRO A 67 -3.97 -2.32 8.31
C PRO A 67 -5.23 -1.61 8.81
N VAL A 68 -5.56 -0.48 8.16
CA VAL A 68 -6.78 0.26 8.43
C VAL A 68 -7.54 0.35 7.12
N PHE A 69 -8.69 -0.28 7.05
CA PHE A 69 -9.52 -0.27 5.86
C PHE A 69 -10.48 0.92 5.90
N THR A 70 -10.54 1.67 4.79
CA THR A 70 -11.42 2.82 4.66
C THR A 70 -12.07 2.79 3.29
N ARG A 71 -13.35 3.04 3.22
CA ARG A 71 -14.06 3.16 1.95
C ARG A 71 -13.87 4.57 1.40
N GLY A 72 -13.79 4.68 0.08
CA GLY A 72 -13.67 5.98 -0.56
C GLY A 72 -14.79 6.94 -0.17
N GLU A 73 -16.00 6.42 -0.04
CA GLU A 73 -17.17 7.22 0.35
C GLU A 73 -17.03 7.82 1.75
N GLU A 74 -16.28 7.20 2.62
CA GLU A 74 -16.09 7.70 3.99
C GLU A 74 -15.20 8.93 4.03
N ILE A 75 -14.38 9.11 3.00
CA ILE A 75 -13.49 10.27 2.91
C ILE A 75 -13.93 11.24 1.81
N GLY A 76 -15.08 10.98 1.18
CA GLY A 76 -15.72 11.91 0.27
C GLY A 76 -15.13 11.97 -1.13
N PHE A 77 -14.54 10.90 -1.64
CA PHE A 77 -13.97 10.86 -2.98
C PHE A 77 -14.95 11.32 -4.06
N ASP A 78 -16.21 10.92 -3.92
CA ASP A 78 -17.23 11.15 -4.95
C ASP A 78 -17.98 12.45 -4.80
N THR A 79 -17.75 13.19 -3.73
CA THR A 79 -18.69 14.25 -3.38
C THR A 79 -18.13 15.64 -3.31
N ARG A 80 -16.89 15.83 -2.88
CA ARG A 80 -16.44 17.19 -2.53
C ARG A 80 -15.05 17.57 -2.96
N GLU A 81 -14.10 16.68 -2.86
CA GLU A 81 -12.69 17.01 -3.02
C GLU A 81 -12.01 16.11 -4.01
N PRO A 82 -11.01 16.62 -4.75
CA PRO A 82 -10.17 15.75 -5.55
C PRO A 82 -9.48 14.72 -4.67
N VAL A 83 -9.20 13.55 -5.23
CA VAL A 83 -8.54 12.46 -4.51
C VAL A 83 -7.21 12.93 -3.92
N GLU A 84 -6.48 13.74 -4.64
CA GLU A 84 -5.18 14.26 -4.20
C GLU A 84 -5.27 15.08 -2.91
N ASP A 85 -6.38 15.77 -2.71
CA ASP A 85 -6.57 16.60 -1.52
C ASP A 85 -6.93 15.75 -0.30
N VAL A 86 -7.48 14.57 -0.53
CA VAL A 86 -7.88 13.67 0.55
C VAL A 86 -6.73 12.75 0.96
N ALA A 87 -6.01 12.28 -0.03
CA ALA A 87 -4.90 11.37 0.21
C ALA A 87 -3.71 12.10 0.82
#